data_65bc94380a8e37090443240778017247
#
_entry.id   65bc94380a8e37090443240778017247
#
_cell.length_a   1.000
_cell.length_b   1.000
_cell.length_c   1.000
_cell.angle_alpha   90.00
_cell.angle_beta   90.00
_cell.angle_gamma   90.00
#
_symmetry.space_group_name_H-M   'P 1'
#
loop_
_entity.id
_entity.type
_entity.pdbx_description
1 polymer ?
#
loop_
_entity_poly.entity_id
_entity_poly.type
_entity_poly.pdbx_seq_one_letter_code
_entity_poly.pdbx_strand_id
1 'polypeptide(L)'
;MTPVQVIIAYYFIAVTISTIVLSLPFTLQKGVKVSFIDTLFTAASSVSVTGLATVDVSQTYSTAGIWVLMAIFQIGGLGVMMISTFFYLILKRRIGLKQRQLIMTDTNQFTMSGMVRMLREILVLIFGIELIGALILGIYFIPLYPNFWDAMFQGLYNSVSLVTNAGVDITGKSLMPFANDYFVQFISILLIIAGAIGFPVLLETRRFLFEKNTLIPFRFSLFVKVTTLTYFVLLIVGGLLIWLFEYHHFFSGKSWDFGFFNSMFLSATSRSAGLQTIDSGALSISTLLLVSFLMFIGASPSSVGGGIRTTTFAITILFIYSVIRGRKHVYIFGRELHQEDVRKSLAVTLVAGFLSISAIVVLMQTETASLIAVIFEVFSAFGTTGLSVGLTPDLSTPGKIIIIALMFIGRVGIMYSMLSLRNKNQTKNAIRLPKEKIITG
;
A
#
# COMPACT_ATOMS: atom_id res chain seq x y z
N MET A 1 18.76 20.03 4.90
CA MET A 1 18.11 18.76 4.48
C MET A 1 17.30 19.01 3.23
N THR A 2 17.33 18.06 2.28
CA THR A 2 16.43 18.07 1.13
C THR A 2 15.02 17.64 1.58
N PRO A 3 13.93 17.96 0.85
CA PRO A 3 12.60 17.49 1.18
C PRO A 3 12.52 15.97 1.39
N VAL A 4 13.23 15.20 0.58
CA VAL A 4 13.31 13.74 0.68
C VAL A 4 13.96 13.28 1.98
N GLN A 5 15.08 13.89 2.37
CA GLN A 5 15.75 13.57 3.65
C GLN A 5 14.85 13.86 4.86
N VAL A 6 14.01 14.89 4.76
CA VAL A 6 13.05 15.21 5.82
C VAL A 6 11.99 14.13 5.92
N ILE A 7 11.43 13.64 4.80
CA ILE A 7 10.44 12.55 4.79
C ILE A 7 11.03 11.27 5.40
N ILE A 8 12.25 10.91 5.00
CA ILE A 8 12.97 9.76 5.56
C ILE A 8 13.17 9.91 7.08
N ALA A 9 13.64 11.07 7.53
CA ALA A 9 13.83 11.33 8.95
C ALA A 9 12.53 11.22 9.75
N TYR A 10 11.43 11.76 9.22
CA TYR A 10 10.11 11.62 9.86
C TYR A 10 9.66 10.16 9.95
N TYR A 11 9.91 9.35 8.92
CA TYR A 11 9.57 7.93 8.97
C TYR A 11 10.33 7.22 10.09
N PHE A 12 11.65 7.41 10.18
CA PHE A 12 12.45 6.84 11.27
C PHE A 12 12.01 7.32 12.65
N ILE A 13 11.68 8.60 12.80
CA ILE A 13 11.15 9.15 14.05
C ILE A 13 9.80 8.48 14.38
N ALA A 14 8.90 8.35 13.40
CA ALA A 14 7.60 7.71 13.61
C ALA A 14 7.75 6.24 14.03
N VAL A 15 8.63 5.47 13.38
CA VAL A 15 8.91 4.08 13.76
C VAL A 15 9.50 4.01 15.17
N THR A 16 10.46 4.88 15.51
CA THR A 16 11.08 4.92 16.85
C THR A 16 10.05 5.23 17.94
N ILE A 17 9.23 6.28 17.73
CA ILE A 17 8.16 6.64 18.69
C ILE A 17 7.15 5.50 18.81
N SER A 18 6.74 4.90 17.70
CA SER A 18 5.79 3.77 17.70
C SER A 18 6.36 2.57 18.44
N THR A 19 7.64 2.24 18.25
CA THR A 19 8.32 1.16 18.98
C THR A 19 8.32 1.41 20.49
N ILE A 20 8.66 2.65 20.91
CA ILE A 20 8.64 3.02 22.33
C ILE A 20 7.23 2.89 22.91
N VAL A 21 6.22 3.44 22.23
CA VAL A 21 4.84 3.43 22.73
C VAL A 21 4.30 1.99 22.79
N LEU A 22 4.55 1.16 21.77
CA LEU A 22 4.11 -0.24 21.74
C LEU A 22 4.85 -1.13 22.74
N SER A 23 6.02 -0.71 23.24
CA SER A 23 6.75 -1.42 24.31
C SER A 23 6.24 -1.11 25.72
N LEU A 24 5.32 -0.13 25.87
CA LEU A 24 4.83 0.25 27.21
C LEU A 24 3.89 -0.81 27.79
N PRO A 25 3.92 -1.07 29.09
CA PRO A 25 3.13 -2.15 29.70
C PRO A 25 1.62 -2.04 29.51
N PHE A 26 1.08 -0.83 29.35
CA PHE A 26 -0.36 -0.62 29.17
C PHE A 26 -0.86 -1.04 27.77
N THR A 27 0.04 -1.11 26.78
CA THR A 27 -0.29 -1.53 25.41
C THR A 27 -0.26 -3.04 25.24
N LEU A 28 0.39 -3.77 26.14
CA LEU A 28 0.51 -5.22 26.11
C LEU A 28 -0.55 -5.90 26.99
N GLN A 29 -0.91 -7.13 26.66
CA GLN A 29 -1.72 -7.96 27.56
C GLN A 29 -0.94 -8.35 28.81
N LYS A 30 -1.66 -8.59 29.91
CA LYS A 30 -1.04 -8.94 31.19
C LYS A 30 -0.20 -10.22 31.07
N GLY A 31 1.07 -10.11 31.45
CA GLY A 31 2.01 -11.24 31.45
C GLY A 31 2.70 -11.50 30.09
N VAL A 32 2.32 -10.84 29.04
CA VAL A 32 2.98 -10.98 27.72
C VAL A 32 4.24 -10.14 27.66
N LYS A 33 5.34 -10.75 27.20
CA LYS A 33 6.61 -10.08 26.92
C LYS A 33 6.93 -10.25 25.44
N VAL A 34 7.17 -9.15 24.75
CA VAL A 34 7.54 -9.12 23.33
C VAL A 34 9.01 -8.74 23.21
N SER A 35 9.74 -9.36 22.30
CA SER A 35 11.13 -8.99 22.04
C SER A 35 11.21 -7.59 21.41
N PHE A 36 12.33 -6.90 21.61
CA PHE A 36 12.53 -5.59 21.00
C PHE A 36 12.42 -5.63 19.46
N ILE A 37 12.97 -6.68 18.83
CA ILE A 37 12.93 -6.82 17.37
C ILE A 37 11.50 -7.05 16.86
N ASP A 38 10.65 -7.79 17.59
CA ASP A 38 9.26 -8.01 17.22
C ASP A 38 8.41 -6.75 17.41
N THR A 39 8.67 -5.99 18.46
CA THR A 39 8.04 -4.67 18.65
C THR A 39 8.45 -3.68 17.57
N LEU A 40 9.74 -3.66 17.21
CA LEU A 40 10.26 -2.83 16.11
C LEU A 40 9.64 -3.25 14.77
N PHE A 41 9.52 -4.55 14.53
CA PHE A 41 8.88 -5.10 13.32
C PHE A 41 7.42 -4.66 13.23
N THR A 42 6.65 -4.85 14.32
CA THR A 42 5.24 -4.44 14.40
C THR A 42 5.09 -2.93 14.21
N ALA A 43 5.97 -2.12 14.82
CA ALA A 43 5.97 -0.67 14.65
C ALA A 43 6.28 -0.27 13.20
N ALA A 44 7.32 -0.87 12.59
CA ALA A 44 7.69 -0.61 11.20
C ALA A 44 6.58 -1.03 10.23
N SER A 45 5.97 -2.21 10.44
CA SER A 45 4.84 -2.72 9.67
C SER A 45 3.62 -1.79 9.77
N SER A 46 3.30 -1.32 10.98
CA SER A 46 2.16 -0.41 11.21
C SER A 46 2.40 0.98 10.60
N VAL A 47 3.61 1.56 10.74
CA VAL A 47 3.95 2.87 10.15
C VAL A 47 4.06 2.80 8.64
N SER A 48 4.59 1.70 8.07
CA SER A 48 4.62 1.48 6.62
C SER A 48 3.26 1.03 6.06
N VAL A 49 2.31 0.72 6.97
CA VAL A 49 0.99 0.21 6.59
C VAL A 49 1.11 -1.06 5.76
N THR A 50 1.91 -2.00 6.24
CA THR A 50 2.18 -3.26 5.53
C THR A 50 1.28 -4.38 6.01
N GLY A 51 1.12 -4.55 7.33
CA GLY A 51 0.28 -5.59 7.92
C GLY A 51 0.97 -6.93 8.22
N LEU A 52 2.25 -7.10 7.86
CA LEU A 52 3.03 -8.26 8.31
C LEU A 52 3.22 -8.22 9.83
N ALA A 53 3.05 -9.34 10.49
CA ALA A 53 3.17 -9.45 11.94
C ALA A 53 4.00 -10.68 12.33
N THR A 54 4.99 -10.48 13.21
CA THR A 54 5.80 -11.56 13.80
C THR A 54 5.17 -12.13 15.05
N VAL A 55 4.16 -11.47 15.59
CA VAL A 55 3.41 -11.86 16.78
C VAL A 55 1.91 -11.77 16.52
N ASP A 56 1.13 -12.61 17.16
CA ASP A 56 -0.33 -12.51 17.09
C ASP A 56 -0.80 -11.25 17.84
N VAL A 57 -1.27 -10.26 17.07
CA VAL A 57 -1.73 -8.97 17.62
C VAL A 57 -2.89 -9.15 18.57
N SER A 58 -3.79 -10.12 18.32
CA SER A 58 -4.98 -10.38 19.15
C SER A 58 -4.63 -10.86 20.55
N GLN A 59 -3.53 -11.60 20.69
CA GLN A 59 -3.08 -12.18 21.97
C GLN A 59 -1.97 -11.35 22.64
N THR A 60 -1.34 -10.46 21.88
CA THR A 60 -0.19 -9.69 22.36
C THR A 60 -0.59 -8.33 22.90
N TYR A 61 -1.47 -7.62 22.20
CA TYR A 61 -1.82 -6.25 22.53
C TYR A 61 -3.14 -6.14 23.28
N SER A 62 -3.16 -5.27 24.29
CA SER A 62 -4.38 -4.90 25.02
C SER A 62 -5.31 -4.07 24.14
N THR A 63 -6.55 -3.85 24.57
CA THR A 63 -7.47 -2.91 23.88
C THR A 63 -6.86 -1.53 23.71
N ALA A 64 -6.12 -1.03 24.72
CA ALA A 64 -5.39 0.24 24.60
C ALA A 64 -4.28 0.16 23.53
N GLY A 65 -3.56 -0.98 23.45
CA GLY A 65 -2.56 -1.25 22.42
C GLY A 65 -3.16 -1.26 21.02
N ILE A 66 -4.36 -1.83 20.86
CA ILE A 66 -5.09 -1.82 19.56
C ILE A 66 -5.46 -0.39 19.14
N TRP A 67 -5.93 0.46 20.05
CA TRP A 67 -6.16 1.87 19.76
C TRP A 67 -4.88 2.61 19.34
N VAL A 68 -3.78 2.31 20.00
CA VAL A 68 -2.45 2.86 19.63
C VAL A 68 -2.03 2.37 18.25
N LEU A 69 -2.17 1.07 17.93
CA LEU A 69 -1.89 0.53 16.61
C LEU A 69 -2.75 1.22 15.55
N MET A 70 -4.05 1.38 15.80
CA MET A 70 -4.96 2.08 14.89
C MET A 70 -4.51 3.53 14.62
N ALA A 71 -4.07 4.25 15.65
CA ALA A 71 -3.51 5.58 15.47
C ALA A 71 -2.20 5.57 14.66
N ILE A 72 -1.32 4.58 14.88
CA ILE A 72 -0.06 4.45 14.16
C ILE A 72 -0.29 4.22 12.67
N PHE A 73 -1.15 3.26 12.28
CA PHE A 73 -1.37 3.03 10.86
C PHE A 73 -2.26 4.11 10.21
N GLN A 74 -3.07 4.83 10.97
CA GLN A 74 -3.72 6.04 10.47
C GLN A 74 -2.68 7.12 10.10
N ILE A 75 -1.68 7.30 10.97
CA ILE A 75 -0.53 8.19 10.73
C ILE A 75 0.29 7.70 9.52
N GLY A 76 0.58 6.42 9.47
CA GLY A 76 1.32 5.80 8.38
C GLY A 76 0.59 5.90 7.04
N GLY A 77 -0.72 5.60 7.03
CA GLY A 77 -1.56 5.57 5.84
C GLY A 77 -1.75 6.92 5.19
N LEU A 78 -2.13 7.91 5.96
CA LEU A 78 -2.29 9.28 5.46
C LEU A 78 -0.96 9.93 5.06
N GLY A 79 0.17 9.41 5.57
CA GLY A 79 1.47 10.02 5.40
C GLY A 79 1.75 11.14 6.40
N VAL A 80 3.01 11.22 6.81
CA VAL A 80 3.43 12.12 7.89
C VAL A 80 3.15 13.59 7.57
N MET A 81 3.25 13.98 6.30
CA MET A 81 3.01 15.36 5.89
C MET A 81 1.53 15.75 5.90
N MET A 82 0.64 14.82 5.58
CA MET A 82 -0.80 15.07 5.67
C MET A 82 -1.26 15.25 7.11
N ILE A 83 -0.71 14.45 8.02
CA ILE A 83 -1.03 14.58 9.46
C ILE A 83 -0.44 15.84 10.06
N SER A 84 0.79 16.20 9.72
CA SER A 84 1.33 17.50 10.15
C SER A 84 0.44 18.65 9.68
N THR A 85 -0.07 18.57 8.45
CA THR A 85 -1.04 19.55 7.93
C THR A 85 -2.35 19.54 8.69
N PHE A 86 -2.85 18.37 9.05
CA PHE A 86 -4.06 18.23 9.90
C PHE A 86 -3.90 18.95 11.24
N PHE A 87 -2.78 18.75 11.94
CA PHE A 87 -2.50 19.49 13.18
C PHE A 87 -2.36 20.99 12.95
N TYR A 88 -1.71 21.45 11.85
CA TYR A 88 -1.68 22.88 11.51
C TYR A 88 -3.06 23.47 11.28
N LEU A 89 -3.97 22.72 10.64
CA LEU A 89 -5.35 23.16 10.40
C LEU A 89 -6.15 23.25 11.70
N ILE A 90 -6.03 22.26 12.60
CA ILE A 90 -6.69 22.28 13.92
C ILE A 90 -6.20 23.47 14.75
N LEU A 91 -4.88 23.67 14.80
CA LEU A 91 -4.26 24.76 15.55
C LEU A 91 -4.39 26.12 14.86
N LYS A 92 -5.11 26.22 13.74
CA LYS A 92 -5.32 27.44 12.93
C LYS A 92 -4.00 28.15 12.58
N ARG A 93 -2.87 27.42 12.47
CA ARG A 93 -1.57 27.99 12.10
C ARG A 93 -1.40 28.05 10.58
N ARG A 94 -0.70 29.07 10.08
CA ARG A 94 -0.41 29.22 8.64
C ARG A 94 0.68 28.26 8.22
N ILE A 95 0.45 27.55 7.11
CA ILE A 95 1.42 26.62 6.50
C ILE A 95 2.39 27.42 5.63
N GLY A 96 3.66 27.43 5.99
CA GLY A 96 4.72 28.15 5.28
C GLY A 96 5.14 27.47 3.95
N LEU A 97 5.95 28.18 3.14
CA LEU A 97 6.37 27.69 1.82
C LEU A 97 7.20 26.39 1.90
N LYS A 98 8.09 26.26 2.88
CA LYS A 98 8.88 25.01 3.08
C LYS A 98 7.98 23.80 3.34
N GLN A 99 6.96 23.96 4.17
CA GLN A 99 6.01 22.89 4.46
C GLN A 99 5.20 22.51 3.23
N ARG A 100 4.77 23.49 2.41
CA ARG A 100 4.09 23.21 1.16
C ARG A 100 4.96 22.44 0.18
N GLN A 101 6.27 22.72 0.10
CA GLN A 101 7.22 21.94 -0.71
C GLN A 101 7.35 20.50 -0.20
N LEU A 102 7.41 20.28 1.11
CA LEU A 102 7.44 18.94 1.69
C LEU A 102 6.17 18.15 1.36
N ILE A 103 5.01 18.77 1.53
CA ILE A 103 3.71 18.16 1.19
C ILE A 103 3.64 17.81 -0.29
N MET A 104 4.06 18.72 -1.17
CA MET A 104 4.09 18.51 -2.61
C MET A 104 4.96 17.29 -2.98
N THR A 105 6.08 17.12 -2.31
CA THR A 105 6.96 15.97 -2.48
C THR A 105 6.31 14.69 -1.99
N ASP A 106 5.74 14.68 -0.78
CA ASP A 106 5.10 13.51 -0.16
C ASP A 106 3.87 13.03 -0.96
N THR A 107 3.07 13.96 -1.46
CA THR A 107 1.85 13.66 -2.22
C THR A 107 2.04 13.54 -3.73
N ASN A 108 3.27 13.65 -4.24
CA ASN A 108 3.58 13.65 -5.68
C ASN A 108 2.77 14.69 -6.49
N GLN A 109 2.51 15.87 -5.93
CA GLN A 109 1.77 16.94 -6.60
C GLN A 109 2.71 17.93 -7.30
N PHE A 110 2.24 18.51 -8.43
CA PHE A 110 3.04 19.42 -9.26
C PHE A 110 2.82 20.90 -8.96
N THR A 111 1.77 21.26 -8.20
CA THR A 111 1.41 22.66 -7.94
C THR A 111 1.26 22.94 -6.44
N MET A 112 1.73 24.13 -6.03
CA MET A 112 1.56 24.61 -4.63
C MET A 112 0.22 25.31 -4.39
N SER A 113 -0.43 25.75 -5.47
CA SER A 113 -1.70 26.48 -5.39
C SER A 113 -2.83 25.56 -4.98
N GLY A 114 -3.65 25.98 -4.01
CA GLY A 114 -4.80 25.20 -3.54
C GLY A 114 -4.47 23.95 -2.71
N MET A 115 -3.18 23.63 -2.48
CA MET A 115 -2.74 22.39 -1.83
C MET A 115 -3.35 22.19 -0.44
N VAL A 116 -3.41 23.22 0.39
CA VAL A 116 -3.98 23.13 1.74
C VAL A 116 -5.47 22.78 1.68
N ARG A 117 -6.21 23.38 0.73
CA ARG A 117 -7.62 23.07 0.50
C ARG A 117 -7.78 21.62 0.03
N MET A 118 -6.95 21.18 -0.92
CA MET A 118 -6.94 19.82 -1.42
C MET A 118 -6.68 18.80 -0.29
N LEU A 119 -5.69 19.05 0.58
CA LEU A 119 -5.40 18.16 1.72
C LEU A 119 -6.56 18.09 2.71
N ARG A 120 -7.20 19.22 2.99
CA ARG A 120 -8.41 19.25 3.83
C ARG A 120 -9.54 18.42 3.21
N GLU A 121 -9.75 18.56 1.90
CA GLU A 121 -10.77 17.80 1.16
C GLU A 121 -10.46 16.27 1.20
N ILE A 122 -9.18 15.87 1.06
CA ILE A 122 -8.74 14.47 1.19
C ILE A 122 -9.02 13.95 2.61
N LEU A 123 -8.61 14.67 3.65
CA LEU A 123 -8.81 14.25 5.04
C LEU A 123 -10.30 14.05 5.34
N VAL A 124 -11.15 15.02 4.99
CA VAL A 124 -12.60 14.93 5.19
C VAL A 124 -13.18 13.72 4.43
N LEU A 125 -12.70 13.48 3.22
CA LEU A 125 -13.19 12.38 2.39
C LEU A 125 -12.78 11.02 2.98
N ILE A 126 -11.53 10.85 3.41
CA ILE A 126 -11.03 9.59 3.99
C ILE A 126 -11.73 9.29 5.31
N PHE A 127 -11.74 10.23 6.26
CA PHE A 127 -12.45 10.05 7.53
C PHE A 127 -13.96 9.82 7.31
N GLY A 128 -14.54 10.44 6.29
CA GLY A 128 -15.93 10.19 5.91
C GLY A 128 -16.17 8.77 5.42
N ILE A 129 -15.28 8.24 4.56
CA ILE A 129 -15.34 6.85 4.07
C ILE A 129 -15.14 5.87 5.23
N GLU A 130 -14.15 6.12 6.10
CA GLU A 130 -13.89 5.30 7.28
C GLU A 130 -15.11 5.25 8.21
N LEU A 131 -15.73 6.40 8.48
CA LEU A 131 -16.92 6.47 9.33
C LEU A 131 -18.11 5.72 8.71
N ILE A 132 -18.36 5.91 7.43
CA ILE A 132 -19.45 5.21 6.71
C ILE A 132 -19.18 3.69 6.73
N GLY A 133 -17.95 3.27 6.41
CA GLY A 133 -17.57 1.86 6.47
C GLY A 133 -17.70 1.27 7.88
N ALA A 134 -17.28 2.03 8.90
CA ALA A 134 -17.41 1.64 10.31
C ALA A 134 -18.87 1.44 10.72
N LEU A 135 -19.77 2.34 10.30
CA LEU A 135 -21.20 2.21 10.57
C LEU A 135 -21.81 1.01 9.84
N ILE A 136 -21.50 0.82 8.56
CA ILE A 136 -22.04 -0.32 7.76
C ILE A 136 -21.57 -1.65 8.37
N LEU A 137 -20.26 -1.82 8.59
CA LEU A 137 -19.71 -3.05 9.15
C LEU A 137 -20.11 -3.24 10.61
N GLY A 138 -20.10 -2.16 11.42
CA GLY A 138 -20.48 -2.23 12.83
C GLY A 138 -21.93 -2.66 13.01
N ILE A 139 -22.87 -2.08 12.27
CA ILE A 139 -24.28 -2.49 12.31
C ILE A 139 -24.45 -3.95 11.83
N TYR A 140 -23.74 -4.33 10.77
CA TYR A 140 -23.77 -5.68 10.27
C TYR A 140 -23.24 -6.72 11.26
N PHE A 141 -22.25 -6.34 12.07
CA PHE A 141 -21.64 -7.21 13.07
C PHE A 141 -22.46 -7.35 14.38
N ILE A 142 -23.48 -6.54 14.61
CA ILE A 142 -24.31 -6.61 15.85
C ILE A 142 -24.80 -8.04 16.15
N PRO A 143 -25.36 -8.81 15.20
CA PRO A 143 -25.83 -10.17 15.48
C PRO A 143 -24.70 -11.19 15.65
N LEU A 144 -23.45 -10.84 15.29
CA LEU A 144 -22.29 -11.75 15.30
C LEU A 144 -21.43 -11.61 16.56
N TYR A 145 -21.57 -10.52 17.31
CA TYR A 145 -20.80 -10.24 18.53
C TYR A 145 -21.71 -10.16 19.75
N PRO A 146 -21.22 -10.60 20.95
CA PRO A 146 -22.02 -10.64 22.16
C PRO A 146 -22.54 -9.28 22.62
N ASN A 147 -21.74 -8.21 22.40
CA ASN A 147 -22.04 -6.86 22.86
C ASN A 147 -22.07 -5.87 21.70
N PHE A 148 -23.01 -4.91 21.77
CA PHE A 148 -23.10 -3.82 20.79
C PHE A 148 -21.77 -3.06 20.62
N TRP A 149 -21.08 -2.77 21.72
CA TRP A 149 -19.81 -2.03 21.68
C TRP A 149 -18.68 -2.81 21.03
N ASP A 150 -18.63 -4.13 21.20
CA ASP A 150 -17.64 -5.00 20.55
C ASP A 150 -17.89 -5.04 19.04
N ALA A 151 -19.15 -5.14 18.60
CA ALA A 151 -19.52 -5.09 17.18
C ALA A 151 -19.12 -3.75 16.54
N MET A 152 -19.45 -2.63 17.18
CA MET A 152 -19.10 -1.29 16.68
C MET A 152 -17.59 -1.06 16.66
N PHE A 153 -16.86 -1.54 17.66
CA PHE A 153 -15.40 -1.45 17.70
C PHE A 153 -14.76 -2.27 16.57
N GLN A 154 -15.24 -3.49 16.33
CA GLN A 154 -14.78 -4.33 15.23
C GLN A 154 -15.10 -3.70 13.87
N GLY A 155 -16.28 -3.12 13.70
CA GLY A 155 -16.65 -2.38 12.50
C GLY A 155 -15.75 -1.18 12.25
N LEU A 156 -15.46 -0.40 13.30
CA LEU A 156 -14.55 0.75 13.21
C LEU A 156 -13.12 0.31 12.86
N TYR A 157 -12.60 -0.68 13.59
CA TYR A 157 -11.26 -1.19 13.37
C TYR A 157 -11.08 -1.72 11.95
N ASN A 158 -11.99 -2.59 11.50
CA ASN A 158 -11.94 -3.15 10.15
C ASN A 158 -12.05 -2.06 9.08
N SER A 159 -12.95 -1.07 9.26
CA SER A 159 -13.08 0.03 8.31
C SER A 159 -11.80 0.85 8.21
N VAL A 160 -11.21 1.25 9.34
CA VAL A 160 -9.94 1.99 9.36
C VAL A 160 -8.81 1.16 8.78
N SER A 161 -8.67 -0.12 9.17
CA SER A 161 -7.65 -1.03 8.64
C SER A 161 -7.75 -1.23 7.12
N LEU A 162 -8.99 -1.36 6.59
CA LEU A 162 -9.25 -1.54 5.15
C LEU A 162 -8.99 -0.27 4.35
N VAL A 163 -9.40 0.91 4.84
CA VAL A 163 -9.20 2.19 4.14
C VAL A 163 -7.74 2.64 4.20
N THR A 164 -7.09 2.44 5.35
CA THR A 164 -5.65 2.70 5.47
C THR A 164 -4.81 1.60 4.84
N ASN A 165 -5.42 0.49 4.39
CA ASN A 165 -4.74 -0.69 3.87
C ASN A 165 -3.68 -1.22 4.85
N ALA A 166 -3.97 -1.20 6.14
CA ALA A 166 -3.01 -1.59 7.18
C ALA A 166 -2.83 -3.10 7.29
N GLY A 167 -3.86 -3.88 6.96
CA GLY A 167 -3.81 -5.34 6.97
C GLY A 167 -3.59 -6.00 8.32
N VAL A 168 -3.54 -5.20 9.39
CA VAL A 168 -3.33 -5.72 10.75
C VAL A 168 -4.63 -6.36 11.24
N ASP A 169 -4.56 -7.62 11.62
CA ASP A 169 -5.69 -8.37 12.18
C ASP A 169 -5.65 -8.34 13.71
N ILE A 170 -6.82 -8.12 14.32
CA ILE A 170 -7.01 -8.15 15.79
C ILE A 170 -7.85 -9.35 16.24
N THR A 171 -8.26 -10.20 15.32
CA THR A 171 -9.08 -11.39 15.62
C THR A 171 -8.26 -12.68 15.65
N GLY A 172 -7.02 -12.65 15.14
CA GLY A 172 -6.13 -13.80 14.97
C GLY A 172 -6.50 -14.70 13.78
N LYS A 173 -7.59 -14.40 13.07
CA LYS A 173 -8.08 -15.19 11.93
C LYS A 173 -8.35 -14.33 10.68
N SER A 174 -7.94 -13.06 10.68
CA SER A 174 -8.23 -12.10 9.61
C SER A 174 -9.74 -12.07 9.26
N LEU A 175 -10.08 -11.98 7.99
CA LEU A 175 -11.47 -12.09 7.52
C LEU A 175 -11.86 -13.51 7.09
N MET A 176 -11.09 -14.56 7.47
CA MET A 176 -11.42 -15.95 7.14
C MET A 176 -12.80 -16.40 7.66
N PRO A 177 -13.28 -15.99 8.85
CA PRO A 177 -14.64 -16.31 9.29
C PRO A 177 -15.73 -15.80 8.33
N PHE A 178 -15.41 -14.77 7.51
CA PHE A 178 -16.29 -14.16 6.53
C PHE A 178 -16.05 -14.66 5.09
N ALA A 179 -15.38 -15.82 4.92
CA ALA A 179 -15.10 -16.40 3.60
C ALA A 179 -16.38 -16.72 2.79
N ASN A 180 -17.50 -16.98 3.45
CA ASN A 180 -18.82 -17.21 2.85
C ASN A 180 -19.74 -15.98 2.93
N ASP A 181 -19.26 -14.87 3.49
CA ASP A 181 -20.05 -13.65 3.66
C ASP A 181 -19.69 -12.63 2.56
N TYR A 182 -20.44 -12.71 1.47
CA TYR A 182 -20.18 -11.89 0.28
C TYR A 182 -20.46 -10.40 0.51
N PHE A 183 -21.33 -10.05 1.47
CA PHE A 183 -21.58 -8.65 1.82
C PHE A 183 -20.34 -8.03 2.49
N VAL A 184 -19.78 -8.69 3.50
CA VAL A 184 -18.56 -8.24 4.16
C VAL A 184 -17.41 -8.13 3.16
N GLN A 185 -17.25 -9.14 2.29
CA GLN A 185 -16.21 -9.10 1.25
C GLN A 185 -16.40 -7.94 0.28
N PHE A 186 -17.62 -7.69 -0.19
CA PHE A 186 -17.91 -6.59 -1.13
C PHE A 186 -17.63 -5.22 -0.51
N ILE A 187 -18.12 -4.97 0.71
CA ILE A 187 -17.83 -3.71 1.42
C ILE A 187 -16.33 -3.55 1.66
N SER A 188 -15.65 -4.63 2.07
CA SER A 188 -14.21 -4.60 2.29
C SER A 188 -13.43 -4.28 1.00
N ILE A 189 -13.80 -4.86 -0.14
CA ILE A 189 -13.21 -4.54 -1.45
C ILE A 189 -13.38 -3.05 -1.78
N LEU A 190 -14.57 -2.47 -1.54
CA LEU A 190 -14.81 -1.04 -1.78
C LEU A 190 -13.93 -0.14 -0.90
N LEU A 191 -13.76 -0.49 0.39
CA LEU A 191 -12.91 0.24 1.32
C LEU A 191 -11.43 0.13 0.92
N ILE A 192 -10.95 -1.06 0.52
CA ILE A 192 -9.60 -1.27 -0.01
C ILE A 192 -9.38 -0.40 -1.25
N ILE A 193 -10.31 -0.41 -2.21
CA ILE A 193 -10.21 0.40 -3.42
C ILE A 193 -10.11 1.88 -3.04
N ALA A 194 -10.92 2.36 -2.11
CA ALA A 194 -10.89 3.75 -1.68
C ALA A 194 -9.51 4.16 -1.12
N GLY A 195 -8.83 3.29 -0.37
CA GLY A 195 -7.47 3.52 0.12
C GLY A 195 -6.40 3.43 -0.97
N ALA A 196 -6.51 2.46 -1.89
CA ALA A 196 -5.47 2.09 -2.84
C ALA A 196 -5.50 2.82 -4.18
N ILE A 197 -6.65 3.39 -4.59
CA ILE A 197 -6.83 3.97 -5.95
C ILE A 197 -6.12 5.30 -6.14
N GLY A 198 -5.80 6.00 -5.04
CA GLY A 198 -5.13 7.30 -5.05
C GLY A 198 -6.06 8.48 -4.76
N PHE A 199 -5.60 9.37 -3.90
CA PHE A 199 -6.38 10.53 -3.44
C PHE A 199 -6.82 11.48 -4.56
N PRO A 200 -6.01 11.77 -5.61
CA PRO A 200 -6.46 12.59 -6.73
C PRO A 200 -7.64 11.98 -7.49
N VAL A 201 -7.68 10.63 -7.60
CA VAL A 201 -8.80 9.93 -8.25
C VAL A 201 -10.08 10.16 -7.45
N LEU A 202 -10.02 9.98 -6.12
CA LEU A 202 -11.16 10.20 -5.24
C LEU A 202 -11.67 11.65 -5.29
N LEU A 203 -10.76 12.63 -5.32
CA LEU A 203 -11.12 14.04 -5.41
C LEU A 203 -11.77 14.40 -6.74
N GLU A 204 -11.19 13.96 -7.87
CA GLU A 204 -11.77 14.23 -9.19
C GLU A 204 -13.13 13.53 -9.34
N THR A 205 -13.28 12.30 -8.82
CA THR A 205 -14.57 11.59 -8.79
C THR A 205 -15.60 12.32 -7.94
N ARG A 206 -15.23 12.80 -6.76
CA ARG A 206 -16.11 13.62 -5.92
C ARG A 206 -16.54 14.89 -6.64
N ARG A 207 -15.61 15.60 -7.28
CA ARG A 207 -15.93 16.81 -8.05
C ARG A 207 -16.87 16.50 -9.21
N PHE A 208 -16.64 15.41 -9.93
CA PHE A 208 -17.52 14.96 -11.00
C PHE A 208 -18.96 14.69 -10.51
N LEU A 209 -19.11 14.09 -9.33
CA LEU A 209 -20.42 13.73 -8.80
C LEU A 209 -21.19 14.92 -8.18
N PHE A 210 -20.47 15.85 -7.53
CA PHE A 210 -21.10 16.87 -6.70
C PHE A 210 -20.96 18.32 -7.25
N GLU A 211 -19.95 18.61 -8.09
CA GLU A 211 -19.76 19.94 -8.65
C GLU A 211 -20.33 19.99 -10.09
N LYS A 212 -21.63 20.23 -10.20
CA LYS A 212 -22.30 20.45 -11.50
C LYS A 212 -21.98 21.84 -12.05
N ASN A 213 -20.83 21.98 -12.73
CA ASN A 213 -20.55 23.20 -13.47
C ASN A 213 -21.15 23.07 -14.88
N THR A 214 -22.20 23.84 -15.18
CA THR A 214 -22.96 23.75 -16.44
C THR A 214 -22.24 24.37 -17.63
N LEU A 215 -21.23 25.21 -17.40
CA LEU A 215 -20.56 25.98 -18.47
C LEU A 215 -19.41 25.22 -19.15
N ILE A 216 -18.74 24.30 -18.47
CA ILE A 216 -17.61 23.54 -19.04
C ILE A 216 -17.81 22.06 -18.72
N PRO A 217 -17.81 21.15 -19.72
CA PRO A 217 -17.92 19.73 -19.49
C PRO A 217 -16.72 19.22 -18.67
N PHE A 218 -16.99 18.47 -17.61
CA PHE A 218 -15.96 17.90 -16.74
C PHE A 218 -15.08 16.92 -17.54
N ARG A 219 -13.76 17.05 -17.42
CA ARG A 219 -12.79 16.15 -18.07
C ARG A 219 -11.83 15.61 -17.01
N PHE A 220 -11.82 14.30 -16.85
CA PHE A 220 -10.83 13.63 -16.01
C PHE A 220 -9.40 13.86 -16.52
N SER A 221 -8.48 14.08 -15.61
CA SER A 221 -7.06 14.22 -15.92
C SER A 221 -6.49 12.94 -16.54
N LEU A 222 -5.39 13.05 -17.28
CA LEU A 222 -4.70 11.88 -17.85
C LEU A 222 -4.26 10.92 -16.74
N PHE A 223 -3.76 11.46 -15.63
CA PHE A 223 -3.36 10.70 -14.45
C PHE A 223 -4.51 9.83 -13.93
N VAL A 224 -5.69 10.40 -13.71
CA VAL A 224 -6.87 9.68 -13.23
C VAL A 224 -7.29 8.58 -14.19
N LYS A 225 -7.32 8.86 -15.50
CA LYS A 225 -7.70 7.85 -16.52
C LYS A 225 -6.74 6.67 -16.53
N VAL A 226 -5.43 6.92 -16.54
CA VAL A 226 -4.41 5.85 -16.55
C VAL A 226 -4.46 5.05 -15.25
N THR A 227 -4.51 5.73 -14.12
CA THR A 227 -4.54 5.10 -12.80
C THR A 227 -5.76 4.20 -12.63
N THR A 228 -6.95 4.74 -12.90
CA THR A 228 -8.21 4.00 -12.74
C THR A 228 -8.28 2.81 -13.67
N LEU A 229 -7.96 3.00 -14.97
CA LEU A 229 -7.99 1.90 -15.93
C LEU A 229 -7.03 0.78 -15.51
N THR A 230 -5.78 1.13 -15.18
CA THR A 230 -4.78 0.13 -14.81
C THR A 230 -5.17 -0.59 -13.52
N TYR A 231 -5.67 0.14 -12.51
CA TYR A 231 -6.10 -0.44 -11.25
C TYR A 231 -7.22 -1.48 -11.46
N PHE A 232 -8.28 -1.13 -12.19
CA PHE A 232 -9.41 -2.03 -12.40
C PHE A 232 -9.08 -3.19 -13.36
N VAL A 233 -8.26 -2.94 -14.39
CA VAL A 233 -7.78 -4.04 -15.26
C VAL A 233 -7.01 -5.07 -14.43
N LEU A 234 -6.06 -4.63 -13.61
CA LEU A 234 -5.30 -5.52 -12.77
C LEU A 234 -6.17 -6.23 -11.71
N LEU A 235 -7.18 -5.55 -11.14
CA LEU A 235 -8.13 -6.13 -10.18
C LEU A 235 -8.94 -7.26 -10.84
N ILE A 236 -9.55 -6.97 -11.99
CA ILE A 236 -10.44 -7.92 -12.67
C ILE A 236 -9.62 -9.07 -13.26
N VAL A 237 -8.56 -8.77 -14.01
CA VAL A 237 -7.71 -9.81 -14.62
C VAL A 237 -7.04 -10.65 -13.53
N GLY A 238 -6.53 -10.03 -12.47
CA GLY A 238 -5.94 -10.73 -11.33
C GLY A 238 -6.94 -11.68 -10.68
N GLY A 239 -8.16 -11.20 -10.37
CA GLY A 239 -9.21 -12.03 -9.78
C GLY A 239 -9.64 -13.20 -10.68
N LEU A 240 -9.80 -12.95 -11.99
CA LEU A 240 -10.15 -14.01 -12.94
C LEU A 240 -9.04 -15.06 -13.09
N LEU A 241 -7.78 -14.65 -13.12
CA LEU A 241 -6.65 -15.59 -13.19
C LEU A 241 -6.52 -16.40 -11.90
N ILE A 242 -6.70 -15.80 -10.72
CA ILE A 242 -6.72 -16.51 -9.45
C ILE A 242 -7.84 -17.55 -9.45
N TRP A 243 -9.06 -17.16 -9.86
CA TRP A 243 -10.18 -18.08 -9.97
C TRP A 243 -9.89 -19.25 -10.90
N LEU A 244 -9.31 -18.97 -12.08
CA LEU A 244 -8.94 -19.99 -13.07
C LEU A 244 -7.89 -20.96 -12.54
N PHE A 245 -6.82 -20.47 -11.87
CA PHE A 245 -5.73 -21.31 -11.35
C PHE A 245 -6.18 -22.18 -10.18
N GLU A 246 -7.10 -21.67 -9.33
CA GLU A 246 -7.60 -22.40 -8.17
C GLU A 246 -8.85 -23.22 -8.45
N TYR A 247 -9.43 -23.16 -9.66
CA TYR A 247 -10.68 -23.85 -9.99
C TYR A 247 -10.63 -25.35 -9.73
N HIS A 248 -9.55 -26.00 -10.08
CA HIS A 248 -9.32 -27.44 -9.85
C HIS A 248 -8.47 -27.76 -8.59
N HIS A 249 -8.08 -26.75 -7.82
CA HIS A 249 -7.27 -26.89 -6.61
C HIS A 249 -8.07 -26.47 -5.37
N PHE A 250 -7.91 -25.25 -4.90
CA PHE A 250 -8.53 -24.78 -3.64
C PHE A 250 -10.05 -24.63 -3.74
N PHE A 251 -10.59 -24.31 -4.92
CA PHE A 251 -12.03 -24.15 -5.15
C PHE A 251 -12.72 -25.43 -5.62
N SER A 252 -11.99 -26.53 -5.78
CA SER A 252 -12.57 -27.82 -6.17
C SER A 252 -13.64 -28.25 -5.17
N GLY A 253 -14.85 -28.56 -5.67
CA GLY A 253 -15.99 -28.93 -4.83
C GLY A 253 -16.69 -27.80 -4.07
N LYS A 254 -16.23 -26.55 -4.23
CA LYS A 254 -16.89 -25.36 -3.66
C LYS A 254 -17.80 -24.70 -4.70
N SER A 255 -18.76 -23.88 -4.22
CA SER A 255 -19.67 -23.16 -5.11
C SER A 255 -18.92 -22.12 -5.96
N TRP A 256 -19.44 -21.81 -7.15
CA TRP A 256 -18.78 -20.87 -8.05
C TRP A 256 -18.70 -19.45 -7.47
N ASP A 257 -19.72 -19.04 -6.73
CA ASP A 257 -19.80 -17.75 -6.04
C ASP A 257 -18.73 -17.64 -4.97
N PHE A 258 -18.49 -18.70 -4.17
CA PHE A 258 -17.39 -18.75 -3.23
C PHE A 258 -16.04 -18.51 -3.93
N GLY A 259 -15.79 -19.22 -5.04
CA GLY A 259 -14.55 -19.07 -5.80
C GLY A 259 -14.40 -17.67 -6.37
N PHE A 260 -15.46 -17.11 -6.96
CA PHE A 260 -15.44 -15.79 -7.58
C PHE A 260 -15.18 -14.68 -6.55
N PHE A 261 -15.96 -14.62 -5.46
CA PHE A 261 -15.83 -13.55 -4.48
C PHE A 261 -14.49 -13.59 -3.75
N ASN A 262 -14.01 -14.77 -3.33
CA ASN A 262 -12.72 -14.90 -2.68
C ASN A 262 -11.54 -14.59 -3.63
N SER A 263 -11.63 -14.93 -4.91
CA SER A 263 -10.62 -14.56 -5.90
C SER A 263 -10.58 -13.04 -6.14
N MET A 264 -11.74 -12.39 -6.24
CA MET A 264 -11.82 -10.93 -6.36
C MET A 264 -11.30 -10.24 -5.09
N PHE A 265 -11.62 -10.77 -3.92
CA PHE A 265 -11.10 -10.28 -2.66
C PHE A 265 -9.57 -10.43 -2.59
N LEU A 266 -9.02 -11.59 -2.93
CA LEU A 266 -7.58 -11.83 -2.93
C LEU A 266 -6.86 -10.92 -3.94
N SER A 267 -7.44 -10.68 -5.12
CA SER A 267 -6.93 -9.70 -6.07
C SER A 267 -6.98 -8.27 -5.54
N ALA A 268 -8.04 -7.88 -4.82
CA ALA A 268 -8.14 -6.56 -4.21
C ALA A 268 -7.12 -6.38 -3.09
N THR A 269 -7.02 -7.34 -2.17
CA THR A 269 -6.13 -7.28 -1.01
C THR A 269 -4.66 -7.31 -1.41
N SER A 270 -4.28 -7.98 -2.53
CA SER A 270 -2.93 -7.95 -3.09
C SER A 270 -2.46 -6.56 -3.52
N ARG A 271 -3.36 -5.56 -3.51
CA ARG A 271 -3.08 -4.14 -3.78
C ARG A 271 -2.75 -3.37 -2.50
N SER A 272 -2.03 -4.00 -1.58
CA SER A 272 -1.54 -3.35 -0.36
C SER A 272 -2.53 -3.34 0.82
N ALA A 273 -3.49 -4.29 0.91
CA ALA A 273 -4.45 -4.31 2.01
C ALA A 273 -4.20 -5.40 3.07
N GLY A 274 -3.64 -6.54 2.70
CA GLY A 274 -3.11 -7.56 3.60
C GLY A 274 -4.10 -8.44 4.35
N LEU A 275 -5.38 -8.10 4.40
CA LEU A 275 -6.39 -8.96 4.99
C LEU A 275 -6.73 -10.12 4.05
N GLN A 276 -7.05 -11.28 4.59
CA GLN A 276 -7.33 -12.48 3.81
C GLN A 276 -8.62 -13.17 4.27
N THR A 277 -9.41 -13.65 3.30
CA THR A 277 -10.61 -14.45 3.53
C THR A 277 -10.34 -15.95 3.37
N ILE A 278 -9.22 -16.29 2.75
CA ILE A 278 -8.72 -17.66 2.57
C ILE A 278 -7.25 -17.72 2.96
N ASP A 279 -6.81 -18.86 3.46
CA ASP A 279 -5.41 -19.05 3.82
C ASP A 279 -4.52 -19.05 2.58
N SER A 280 -3.59 -18.10 2.49
CA SER A 280 -2.63 -18.02 1.40
C SER A 280 -1.72 -19.25 1.33
N GLY A 281 -1.43 -19.90 2.45
CA GLY A 281 -0.62 -21.12 2.50
C GLY A 281 -1.25 -22.34 1.82
N ALA A 282 -2.58 -22.33 1.64
CA ALA A 282 -3.33 -23.41 1.00
C ALA A 282 -3.44 -23.24 -0.54
N LEU A 283 -2.92 -22.16 -1.11
CA LEU A 283 -3.02 -21.86 -2.54
C LEU A 283 -1.95 -22.56 -3.37
N SER A 284 -2.24 -22.75 -4.65
CA SER A 284 -1.28 -23.32 -5.59
C SER A 284 -0.06 -22.39 -5.81
N ILE A 285 1.09 -22.99 -6.17
CA ILE A 285 2.32 -22.23 -6.45
C ILE A 285 2.09 -21.21 -7.57
N SER A 286 1.29 -21.55 -8.58
CA SER A 286 0.94 -20.64 -9.67
C SER A 286 0.20 -19.40 -9.18
N THR A 287 -0.76 -19.59 -8.28
CA THR A 287 -1.50 -18.49 -7.65
C THR A 287 -0.60 -17.65 -6.75
N LEU A 288 0.27 -18.28 -5.96
CA LEU A 288 1.22 -17.55 -5.12
C LEU A 288 2.17 -16.66 -5.94
N LEU A 289 2.67 -17.15 -7.09
CA LEU A 289 3.49 -16.37 -8.01
C LEU A 289 2.70 -15.20 -8.63
N LEU A 290 1.46 -15.45 -9.06
CA LEU A 290 0.61 -14.40 -9.60
C LEU A 290 0.32 -13.31 -8.56
N VAL A 291 -0.06 -13.71 -7.34
CA VAL A 291 -0.32 -12.78 -6.24
C VAL A 291 0.95 -12.01 -5.86
N SER A 292 2.12 -12.67 -5.82
CA SER A 292 3.40 -12.01 -5.61
C SER A 292 3.67 -10.93 -6.66
N PHE A 293 3.40 -11.21 -7.93
CA PHE A 293 3.52 -10.22 -9.00
C PHE A 293 2.55 -9.05 -8.84
N LEU A 294 1.30 -9.33 -8.45
CA LEU A 294 0.32 -8.27 -8.15
C LEU A 294 0.77 -7.41 -6.95
N MET A 295 1.33 -8.01 -5.90
CA MET A 295 1.88 -7.30 -4.74
C MET A 295 3.08 -6.42 -5.11
N PHE A 296 3.96 -6.88 -6.03
CA PHE A 296 5.07 -6.09 -6.54
C PHE A 296 4.61 -4.80 -7.23
N ILE A 297 3.51 -4.85 -8.00
CA ILE A 297 2.91 -3.66 -8.61
C ILE A 297 2.37 -2.74 -7.52
N GLY A 298 1.65 -3.30 -6.55
CA GLY A 298 1.08 -2.59 -5.42
C GLY A 298 -0.05 -1.64 -5.79
N ALA A 299 -0.17 -0.56 -5.03
CA ALA A 299 -1.26 0.42 -5.13
C ALA A 299 -0.95 1.55 -6.14
N SER A 300 -1.89 2.48 -6.28
CA SER A 300 -1.74 3.65 -7.16
C SER A 300 -0.89 4.76 -6.52
N PRO A 301 -0.28 5.66 -7.31
CA PRO A 301 0.43 6.82 -6.75
C PRO A 301 -0.50 7.72 -5.94
N SER A 302 0.05 8.38 -4.93
CA SER A 302 -0.69 9.25 -4.00
C SER A 302 -1.85 8.50 -3.33
N SER A 303 -1.65 7.24 -2.97
CA SER A 303 -2.54 6.39 -2.20
C SER A 303 -1.87 5.94 -0.90
N VAL A 304 -2.60 5.18 -0.12
CA VAL A 304 -2.09 4.65 1.14
C VAL A 304 -1.07 3.53 0.95
N GLY A 305 -1.12 2.76 -0.15
CA GLY A 305 -0.27 1.58 -0.35
C GLY A 305 1.13 1.86 -0.92
N GLY A 306 1.95 0.80 -1.05
CA GLY A 306 3.32 0.81 -1.56
C GLY A 306 3.51 0.14 -2.94
N GLY A 307 4.70 -0.39 -3.19
CA GLY A 307 5.08 -1.04 -4.45
C GLY A 307 5.58 -0.09 -5.53
N ILE A 308 5.78 -0.61 -6.77
CA ILE A 308 6.26 0.21 -7.91
C ILE A 308 5.22 1.21 -8.42
N ARG A 309 3.97 1.04 -8.04
CA ARG A 309 2.78 1.84 -8.40
C ARG A 309 2.18 1.49 -9.77
N THR A 310 0.84 1.54 -9.82
CA THR A 310 0.06 1.18 -11.02
C THR A 310 0.42 2.02 -12.25
N THR A 311 0.70 3.31 -12.11
CA THR A 311 1.10 4.16 -13.24
C THR A 311 2.50 3.85 -13.74
N THR A 312 3.44 3.53 -12.86
CA THR A 312 4.79 3.10 -13.24
C THR A 312 4.72 1.82 -14.07
N PHE A 313 3.93 0.85 -13.61
CA PHE A 313 3.67 -0.39 -14.35
C PHE A 313 3.04 -0.11 -15.72
N ALA A 314 1.97 0.70 -15.76
CA ALA A 314 1.31 1.07 -17.01
C ALA A 314 2.26 1.72 -18.02
N ILE A 315 3.07 2.70 -17.57
CA ILE A 315 4.04 3.39 -18.42
C ILE A 315 5.11 2.43 -18.93
N THR A 316 5.58 1.51 -18.08
CA THR A 316 6.57 0.49 -18.47
C THR A 316 6.02 -0.43 -19.56
N ILE A 317 4.79 -0.92 -19.42
CA ILE A 317 4.13 -1.77 -20.43
C ILE A 317 3.91 -0.97 -21.73
N LEU A 318 3.44 0.27 -21.65
CA LEU A 318 3.24 1.14 -22.82
C LEU A 318 4.56 1.43 -23.53
N PHE A 319 5.66 1.60 -22.80
CA PHE A 319 6.98 1.78 -23.38
C PHE A 319 7.40 0.53 -24.17
N ILE A 320 7.30 -0.66 -23.56
CA ILE A 320 7.60 -1.95 -24.22
C ILE A 320 6.75 -2.07 -25.51
N TYR A 321 5.45 -1.80 -25.41
CA TYR A 321 4.56 -1.84 -26.57
C TYR A 321 4.97 -0.84 -27.66
N SER A 322 5.40 0.38 -27.29
CA SER A 322 5.86 1.39 -28.24
C SER A 322 7.15 0.95 -28.97
N VAL A 323 8.08 0.33 -28.22
CA VAL A 323 9.33 -0.22 -28.80
C VAL A 323 9.02 -1.33 -29.81
N ILE A 324 8.16 -2.30 -29.44
CA ILE A 324 7.73 -3.38 -30.33
C ILE A 324 7.08 -2.83 -31.62
N ARG A 325 6.34 -1.73 -31.51
CA ARG A 325 5.71 -1.05 -32.66
C ARG A 325 6.64 -0.10 -33.43
N GLY A 326 7.92 -0.01 -33.07
CA GLY A 326 8.89 0.90 -33.69
C GLY A 326 8.59 2.39 -33.46
N ARG A 327 7.80 2.76 -32.46
CA ARG A 327 7.43 4.16 -32.17
C ARG A 327 8.53 4.82 -31.35
N LYS A 328 8.84 6.08 -31.69
CA LYS A 328 9.84 6.89 -30.95
C LYS A 328 9.30 7.45 -29.63
N HIS A 329 7.99 7.57 -29.50
CA HIS A 329 7.32 8.20 -28.37
C HIS A 329 6.20 7.30 -27.82
N VAL A 330 5.91 7.44 -26.54
CA VAL A 330 4.83 6.70 -25.87
C VAL A 330 3.57 7.55 -25.87
N TYR A 331 2.48 7.00 -26.41
CA TYR A 331 1.17 7.68 -26.49
C TYR A 331 0.12 6.92 -25.70
N ILE A 332 -0.75 7.68 -24.99
CA ILE A 332 -1.93 7.14 -24.35
C ILE A 332 -3.07 8.17 -24.36
N PHE A 333 -4.29 7.76 -24.61
CA PHE A 333 -5.48 8.63 -24.71
C PHE A 333 -5.29 9.87 -25.60
N GLY A 334 -4.58 9.72 -26.73
CA GLY A 334 -4.32 10.82 -27.67
C GLY A 334 -3.30 11.85 -27.16
N ARG A 335 -2.52 11.54 -26.13
CA ARG A 335 -1.45 12.40 -25.59
C ARG A 335 -0.12 11.70 -25.57
N GLU A 336 0.94 12.44 -25.80
CA GLU A 336 2.33 11.97 -25.64
C GLU A 336 2.76 12.08 -24.18
N LEU A 337 3.44 11.04 -23.68
CA LEU A 337 4.04 11.05 -22.34
C LEU A 337 5.42 11.71 -22.38
N HIS A 338 5.75 12.47 -21.34
CA HIS A 338 7.07 13.05 -21.19
C HIS A 338 8.13 11.94 -21.08
N GLN A 339 9.19 12.05 -21.88
CA GLN A 339 10.29 11.06 -21.88
C GLN A 339 10.95 10.90 -20.50
N GLU A 340 10.96 11.96 -19.70
CA GLU A 340 11.49 11.91 -18.34
C GLU A 340 10.66 10.97 -17.46
N ASP A 341 9.34 10.99 -17.57
CA ASP A 341 8.45 10.11 -16.79
C ASP A 341 8.60 8.64 -17.23
N VAL A 342 8.78 8.41 -18.54
CA VAL A 342 9.06 7.07 -19.06
C VAL A 342 10.39 6.53 -18.53
N ARG A 343 11.47 7.33 -18.57
CA ARG A 343 12.78 6.95 -18.02
C ARG A 343 12.72 6.68 -16.53
N LYS A 344 12.02 7.52 -15.76
CA LYS A 344 11.81 7.33 -14.32
C LYS A 344 11.08 6.02 -14.03
N SER A 345 10.01 5.73 -14.77
CA SER A 345 9.23 4.50 -14.59
C SER A 345 10.07 3.25 -14.84
N LEU A 346 10.87 3.23 -15.91
CA LEU A 346 11.78 2.13 -16.21
C LEU A 346 12.85 1.96 -15.11
N ALA A 347 13.48 3.06 -14.70
CA ALA A 347 14.49 3.02 -13.64
C ALA A 347 13.93 2.50 -12.33
N VAL A 348 12.73 2.95 -11.93
CA VAL A 348 12.04 2.47 -10.73
C VAL A 348 11.75 0.97 -10.81
N THR A 349 11.23 0.49 -11.95
CA THR A 349 10.89 -0.93 -12.14
C THR A 349 12.14 -1.81 -12.07
N LEU A 350 13.23 -1.40 -12.75
CA LEU A 350 14.49 -2.16 -12.74
C LEU A 350 15.13 -2.21 -11.35
N VAL A 351 15.20 -1.08 -10.66
CA VAL A 351 15.77 -1.02 -9.30
C VAL A 351 14.91 -1.79 -8.31
N ALA A 352 13.57 -1.73 -8.42
CA ALA A 352 12.67 -2.52 -7.62
C ALA A 352 12.93 -4.03 -7.79
N GLY A 353 13.01 -4.48 -9.05
CA GLY A 353 13.31 -5.87 -9.36
C GLY A 353 14.66 -6.31 -8.79
N PHE A 354 15.70 -5.50 -8.99
CA PHE A 354 17.04 -5.79 -8.46
C PHE A 354 17.04 -5.90 -6.93
N LEU A 355 16.42 -4.95 -6.22
CA LEU A 355 16.34 -4.97 -4.76
C LEU A 355 15.56 -6.17 -4.24
N SER A 356 14.42 -6.50 -4.87
CA SER A 356 13.62 -7.66 -4.48
C SER A 356 14.37 -8.98 -4.71
N ILE A 357 15.03 -9.14 -5.87
CA ILE A 357 15.83 -10.34 -6.17
C ILE A 357 17.00 -10.44 -5.17
N SER A 358 17.70 -9.35 -4.90
CA SER A 358 18.80 -9.34 -3.91
C SER A 358 18.31 -9.75 -2.52
N ALA A 359 17.14 -9.27 -2.09
CA ALA A 359 16.55 -9.65 -0.82
C ALA A 359 16.17 -11.14 -0.79
N ILE A 360 15.58 -11.68 -1.88
CA ILE A 360 15.28 -13.11 -2.00
C ILE A 360 16.55 -13.95 -1.84
N VAL A 361 17.63 -13.60 -2.55
CA VAL A 361 18.91 -14.34 -2.48
C VAL A 361 19.46 -14.33 -1.05
N VAL A 362 19.44 -13.19 -0.36
CA VAL A 362 19.94 -13.10 1.02
C VAL A 362 19.04 -13.88 1.98
N LEU A 363 17.72 -13.77 1.87
CA LEU A 363 16.79 -14.50 2.74
C LEU A 363 16.88 -16.03 2.53
N MET A 364 17.13 -16.49 1.30
CA MET A 364 17.37 -17.92 1.05
C MET A 364 18.64 -18.47 1.72
N GLN A 365 19.57 -17.61 2.15
CA GLN A 365 20.74 -18.01 2.94
C GLN A 365 20.49 -17.96 4.45
N THR A 366 19.57 -17.11 4.90
CA THR A 366 19.32 -16.91 6.33
C THR A 366 18.14 -17.71 6.85
N GLU A 367 17.17 -18.06 5.98
CA GLU A 367 15.94 -18.75 6.35
C GLU A 367 15.89 -20.17 5.77
N THR A 368 15.24 -21.08 6.49
CA THR A 368 15.04 -22.49 6.06
C THR A 368 13.70 -22.70 5.36
N ALA A 369 13.16 -21.66 4.73
CA ALA A 369 11.86 -21.68 4.07
C ALA A 369 11.95 -22.06 2.60
N SER A 370 10.82 -22.44 1.98
CA SER A 370 10.75 -22.70 0.55
C SER A 370 10.94 -21.42 -0.26
N LEU A 371 11.51 -21.54 -1.46
CA LEU A 371 11.73 -20.39 -2.37
C LEU A 371 10.45 -19.59 -2.62
N ILE A 372 9.30 -20.27 -2.80
CA ILE A 372 8.02 -19.58 -3.06
C ILE A 372 7.55 -18.78 -1.85
N ALA A 373 7.75 -19.29 -0.62
CA ALA A 373 7.41 -18.57 0.60
C ALA A 373 8.27 -17.29 0.76
N VAL A 374 9.57 -17.38 0.48
CA VAL A 374 10.48 -16.24 0.52
C VAL A 374 10.13 -15.22 -0.57
N ILE A 375 9.83 -15.65 -1.79
CA ILE A 375 9.36 -14.75 -2.86
C ILE A 375 8.10 -14.02 -2.44
N PHE A 376 7.12 -14.75 -1.92
CA PHE A 376 5.83 -14.19 -1.49
C PHE A 376 6.02 -13.14 -0.38
N GLU A 377 6.83 -13.44 0.63
CA GLU A 377 7.13 -12.55 1.74
C GLU A 377 7.86 -11.27 1.31
N VAL A 378 8.88 -11.41 0.43
CA VAL A 378 9.63 -10.26 -0.11
C VAL A 378 8.72 -9.33 -0.91
N PHE A 379 7.87 -9.87 -1.78
CA PHE A 379 6.96 -9.04 -2.57
C PHE A 379 5.82 -8.47 -1.72
N SER A 380 5.38 -9.17 -0.68
CA SER A 380 4.44 -8.65 0.29
C SER A 380 5.03 -7.48 1.08
N ALA A 381 6.25 -7.61 1.57
CA ALA A 381 6.96 -6.55 2.29
C ALA A 381 7.22 -5.32 1.38
N PHE A 382 7.75 -5.56 0.17
CA PHE A 382 8.02 -4.49 -0.79
C PHE A 382 6.75 -3.80 -1.30
N GLY A 383 5.69 -4.57 -1.57
CA GLY A 383 4.37 -4.06 -1.95
C GLY A 383 3.63 -3.38 -0.80
N THR A 384 4.17 -3.49 0.42
CA THR A 384 3.48 -3.11 1.67
C THR A 384 2.08 -3.70 1.71
N THR A 385 1.98 -5.02 1.47
CA THR A 385 0.70 -5.71 1.30
C THR A 385 0.22 -6.37 2.58
N GLY A 386 1.10 -7.11 3.27
CA GLY A 386 0.75 -7.77 4.53
C GLY A 386 0.29 -9.23 4.42
N LEU A 387 0.13 -9.75 3.20
CA LEU A 387 -0.15 -11.17 3.01
C LEU A 387 1.10 -11.99 3.33
N SER A 388 0.92 -13.11 4.02
CA SER A 388 1.98 -14.08 4.31
C SER A 388 1.45 -15.51 4.09
N VAL A 389 2.35 -16.42 3.76
CA VAL A 389 2.10 -17.86 3.75
C VAL A 389 2.50 -18.53 5.06
N GLY A 390 2.63 -17.73 6.15
CA GLY A 390 3.01 -18.20 7.47
C GLY A 390 4.50 -18.07 7.79
N LEU A 391 5.33 -17.49 6.92
CA LEU A 391 6.77 -17.35 7.14
C LEU A 391 7.14 -16.23 8.13
N THR A 392 6.34 -15.15 8.19
CA THR A 392 6.68 -13.94 8.98
C THR A 392 7.02 -14.22 10.46
N PRO A 393 6.26 -15.04 11.22
CA PRO A 393 6.57 -15.33 12.62
C PRO A 393 7.91 -16.05 12.79
N ASP A 394 8.27 -16.91 11.86
CA ASP A 394 9.44 -17.80 11.93
C ASP A 394 10.73 -17.14 11.41
N LEU A 395 10.67 -15.89 10.93
CA LEU A 395 11.83 -15.17 10.43
C LEU A 395 12.90 -15.01 11.51
N SER A 396 14.15 -15.25 11.10
CA SER A 396 15.33 -14.95 11.90
C SER A 396 15.48 -13.43 12.13
N THR A 397 16.30 -13.05 13.12
CA THR A 397 16.57 -11.60 13.36
C THR A 397 17.12 -10.88 12.12
N PRO A 398 18.09 -11.42 11.35
CA PRO A 398 18.51 -10.83 10.07
C PRO A 398 17.36 -10.74 9.06
N GLY A 399 16.54 -11.78 8.95
CA GLY A 399 15.37 -11.79 8.06
C GLY A 399 14.38 -10.68 8.40
N LYS A 400 14.06 -10.51 9.67
CA LYS A 400 13.18 -9.41 10.15
C LYS A 400 13.72 -8.03 9.76
N ILE A 401 15.03 -7.81 9.88
CA ILE A 401 15.66 -6.53 9.49
C ILE A 401 15.56 -6.28 7.98
N ILE A 402 15.78 -7.31 7.16
CA ILE A 402 15.67 -7.20 5.69
C ILE A 402 14.22 -6.86 5.30
N ILE A 403 13.24 -7.54 5.89
CA ILE A 403 11.83 -7.27 5.64
C ILE A 403 11.44 -5.85 6.09
N ILE A 404 11.90 -5.38 7.26
CA ILE A 404 11.71 -3.98 7.71
C ILE A 404 12.29 -3.00 6.68
N ALA A 405 13.48 -3.26 6.15
CA ALA A 405 14.08 -2.39 5.13
C ALA A 405 13.28 -2.38 3.83
N LEU A 406 12.74 -3.53 3.40
CA LEU A 406 11.87 -3.61 2.22
C LEU A 406 10.54 -2.87 2.42
N MET A 407 9.90 -3.01 3.58
CA MET A 407 8.68 -2.27 3.93
C MET A 407 8.92 -0.75 3.88
N PHE A 408 10.06 -0.29 4.40
CA PHE A 408 10.47 1.10 4.32
C PHE A 408 10.62 1.59 2.87
N ILE A 409 11.40 0.85 2.05
CA ILE A 409 11.67 1.22 0.65
C ILE A 409 10.38 1.22 -0.17
N GLY A 410 9.53 0.22 0.01
CA GLY A 410 8.24 0.11 -0.65
C GLY A 410 7.29 1.26 -0.31
N ARG A 411 7.30 1.69 0.95
CA ARG A 411 6.44 2.78 1.45
C ARG A 411 6.90 4.15 0.98
N VAL A 412 8.16 4.50 1.22
CA VAL A 412 8.73 5.80 0.87
C VAL A 412 8.85 5.95 -0.65
N GLY A 413 9.06 4.86 -1.35
CA GLY A 413 9.24 4.80 -2.79
C GLY A 413 10.72 4.85 -3.20
N ILE A 414 11.05 4.02 -4.19
CA ILE A 414 12.42 3.84 -4.68
C ILE A 414 13.01 5.15 -5.18
N MET A 415 12.23 5.93 -5.92
CA MET A 415 12.72 7.18 -6.51
C MET A 415 13.20 8.17 -5.45
N TYR A 416 12.48 8.27 -4.33
CA TYR A 416 12.87 9.14 -3.22
C TYR A 416 14.10 8.60 -2.49
N SER A 417 14.18 7.29 -2.30
CA SER A 417 15.34 6.64 -1.71
C SER A 417 16.60 6.90 -2.55
N MET A 418 16.52 6.77 -3.88
CA MET A 418 17.62 7.08 -4.80
C MET A 418 18.00 8.57 -4.81
N LEU A 419 17.02 9.48 -4.80
CA LEU A 419 17.28 10.92 -4.77
C LEU A 419 17.94 11.38 -3.48
N SER A 420 17.74 10.67 -2.38
CA SER A 420 18.41 10.97 -1.09
C SER A 420 19.90 10.73 -1.16
N LEU A 421 20.35 9.77 -1.97
CA LEU A 421 21.76 9.43 -2.18
C LEU A 421 22.46 10.35 -3.21
N ARG A 422 21.70 11.16 -3.93
CA ARG A 422 22.26 12.04 -4.97
C ARG A 422 23.08 13.19 -4.35
N ASN A 423 24.35 13.26 -4.72
CA ASN A 423 25.24 14.32 -4.27
C ASN A 423 24.86 15.67 -4.93
N LYS A 424 24.62 16.72 -4.13
CA LYS A 424 24.19 18.06 -4.60
C LYS A 424 25.19 18.73 -5.58
N ASN A 425 26.43 18.32 -5.57
CA ASN A 425 27.52 18.99 -6.32
C ASN A 425 27.65 18.54 -7.78
N GLN A 426 26.92 17.52 -8.23
CA GLN A 426 27.06 16.99 -9.60
C GLN A 426 26.28 17.75 -10.70
N THR A 427 25.55 18.80 -10.35
CA THR A 427 24.72 19.51 -11.37
C THR A 427 25.45 20.62 -12.11
N LYS A 428 26.71 20.92 -11.81
CA LYS A 428 27.35 22.13 -12.37
C LYS A 428 28.14 21.97 -13.66
N ASN A 429 28.51 20.78 -14.10
CA ASN A 429 29.28 20.63 -15.35
C ASN A 429 28.87 19.36 -16.12
N ALA A 430 27.73 19.36 -16.80
CA ALA A 430 27.45 18.33 -17.80
C ALA A 430 28.21 18.67 -19.10
N ILE A 431 29.49 18.36 -19.17
CA ILE A 431 30.23 18.30 -20.42
C ILE A 431 29.59 17.19 -21.24
N ARG A 432 29.09 17.52 -22.44
CA ARG A 432 28.60 16.49 -23.35
C ARG A 432 29.79 15.81 -24.02
N LEU A 433 30.01 14.54 -23.66
CA LEU A 433 31.00 13.70 -24.32
C LEU A 433 30.51 13.24 -25.72
N PRO A 434 31.44 12.93 -26.65
CA PRO A 434 31.07 12.33 -27.95
C PRO A 434 30.19 11.09 -27.77
N LYS A 435 29.23 10.90 -28.67
CA LYS A 435 28.34 9.75 -28.67
C LYS A 435 28.96 8.63 -29.50
N GLU A 436 29.08 7.46 -28.93
CA GLU A 436 29.51 6.26 -29.58
C GLU A 436 28.41 5.21 -29.57
N LYS A 437 28.32 4.39 -30.63
CA LYS A 437 27.32 3.33 -30.74
C LYS A 437 27.85 2.06 -30.09
N ILE A 438 27.03 1.44 -29.22
CA ILE A 438 27.31 0.13 -28.63
C ILE A 438 26.30 -0.85 -29.23
N ILE A 439 26.76 -2.05 -29.58
CA ILE A 439 25.90 -3.15 -30.03
C ILE A 439 25.09 -3.62 -28.84
N THR A 440 23.78 -3.49 -28.93
CA THR A 440 22.81 -4.02 -27.96
C THR A 440 22.05 -5.14 -28.63
N GLY A 441 21.89 -6.29 -27.94
CA GLY A 441 21.19 -7.47 -28.45
C GLY A 441 19.71 -7.25 -28.74
#